data_b035a6d0681d30cc5f4698e377e58550
#
_entry.id   b035a6d0681d30cc5f4698e377e58550
#
_cell.length_a   1.000
_cell.length_b   1.000
_cell.length_c   1.000
_cell.angle_alpha   90.00
_cell.angle_beta   90.00
_cell.angle_gamma   90.00
#
_symmetry.space_group_name_H-M   'P 1'
#
loop_
_entity.id
_entity.type
_entity.pdbx_description
1 polymer ?
#
loop_
_entity_poly.entity_id
_entity_poly.type
_entity_poly.pdbx_seq_one_letter_code
_entity_poly.pdbx_strand_id
1 'polypeptide(L)'
;MIQPDSNALARLRSDLLDAMWLSFPTALSIGQLRSHALATRSIEDEITFDATLKAQLKILAQSKLVRITQAKYLLTDAGRRDRQQAARFLGSRYNPPPEAA
;
A
#
# COMPACT_ATOMS: atom_id res chain seq x y z
N MET A 1 -24.40 -0.95 9.03
CA MET A 1 -23.19 -1.01 8.21
C MET A 1 -21.97 -1.10 9.11
N ILE A 2 -21.14 -2.09 8.88
CA ILE A 2 -19.93 -2.27 9.69
C ILE A 2 -18.80 -1.51 9.02
N GLN A 3 -18.21 -0.58 9.73
CA GLN A 3 -17.03 0.12 9.25
C GLN A 3 -15.78 -0.64 9.66
N PRO A 4 -14.75 -0.70 8.80
CA PRO A 4 -13.49 -1.29 9.20
C PRO A 4 -12.91 -0.54 10.40
N ASP A 5 -12.34 -1.26 11.34
CA ASP A 5 -11.69 -0.61 12.48
C ASP A 5 -10.35 0.02 12.08
N SER A 6 -9.78 0.79 12.98
CA SER A 6 -8.52 1.49 12.71
C SER A 6 -7.37 0.53 12.40
N ASN A 7 -7.36 -0.63 13.05
CA ASN A 7 -6.32 -1.64 12.82
C ASN A 7 -6.44 -2.25 11.41
N ALA A 8 -7.65 -2.51 10.96
CA ALA A 8 -7.89 -3.03 9.62
C ALA A 8 -7.47 -2.01 8.56
N LEU A 9 -7.77 -0.73 8.77
CA LEU A 9 -7.38 0.32 7.84
C LEU A 9 -5.86 0.51 7.81
N ALA A 10 -5.21 0.44 8.96
CA ALA A 10 -3.75 0.53 9.04
C ALA A 10 -3.10 -0.64 8.31
N ARG A 11 -3.66 -1.84 8.45
CA ARG A 11 -3.19 -3.02 7.74
C ARG A 11 -3.32 -2.87 6.24
N LEU A 12 -4.47 -2.35 5.79
CA LEU A 12 -4.69 -2.09 4.37
C LEU A 12 -3.65 -1.09 3.83
N ARG A 13 -3.41 0.01 4.54
CA ARG A 13 -2.39 0.98 4.13
C ARG A 13 -1.02 0.33 4.04
N SER A 14 -0.65 -0.47 5.01
CA SER A 14 0.63 -1.18 5.01
C SER A 14 0.73 -2.12 3.82
N ASP A 15 -0.32 -2.89 3.52
CA ASP A 15 -0.33 -3.79 2.37
C ASP A 15 -0.21 -3.04 1.05
N LEU A 16 -0.85 -1.88 0.92
CA LEU A 16 -0.74 -1.07 -0.29
C LEU A 16 0.69 -0.56 -0.49
N LEU A 17 1.31 -0.12 0.59
CA LEU A 17 2.71 0.32 0.55
C LEU A 17 3.64 -0.85 0.22
N ASP A 18 3.38 -2.03 0.76
CA ASP A 18 4.17 -3.23 0.46
C ASP A 18 4.04 -3.63 -1.02
N ALA A 19 2.84 -3.54 -1.58
CA ALA A 19 2.64 -3.83 -3.00
C ALA A 19 3.49 -2.91 -3.87
N MET A 20 3.48 -1.62 -3.55
CA MET A 20 4.26 -0.63 -4.28
C MET A 20 5.77 -0.83 -4.06
N TRP A 21 6.17 -1.25 -2.85
CA TRP A 21 7.57 -1.55 -2.54
C TRP A 21 8.09 -2.72 -3.36
N LEU A 22 7.30 -3.82 -3.42
CA LEU A 22 7.68 -5.02 -4.16
C LEU A 22 7.73 -4.79 -5.67
N SER A 23 6.95 -3.83 -6.18
CA SER A 23 6.89 -3.54 -7.61
C SER A 23 7.80 -2.38 -8.02
N PHE A 24 8.37 -1.68 -7.06
CA PHE A 24 9.22 -0.52 -7.33
C PHE A 24 10.37 -0.88 -8.29
N PRO A 25 10.67 -0.08 -9.29
CA PRO A 25 10.16 1.27 -9.58
C PRO A 25 8.91 1.31 -10.48
N THR A 26 8.23 0.20 -10.68
CA THR A 26 7.05 0.13 -11.52
C THR A 26 5.84 0.65 -10.75
N ALA A 27 5.17 1.68 -11.28
CA ALA A 27 3.95 2.21 -10.68
C ALA A 27 2.79 1.23 -10.89
N LEU A 28 1.91 1.15 -9.89
CA LEU A 28 0.77 0.23 -9.92
C LEU A 28 -0.54 0.98 -10.15
N SER A 29 -1.41 0.39 -10.95
CA SER A 29 -2.78 0.89 -11.13
C SER A 29 -3.62 0.53 -9.92
N ILE A 30 -4.80 1.17 -9.80
CA ILE A 30 -5.73 0.83 -8.72
C ILE A 30 -6.20 -0.62 -8.83
N GLY A 31 -6.35 -1.14 -10.06
CA GLY A 31 -6.73 -2.54 -10.26
C GLY A 31 -5.69 -3.51 -9.74
N GLN A 32 -4.42 -3.20 -9.95
CA GLN A 32 -3.32 -4.03 -9.43
C GLN A 32 -3.25 -3.98 -7.90
N LEU A 33 -3.42 -2.81 -7.32
CA LEU A 33 -3.46 -2.65 -5.87
C LEU A 33 -4.66 -3.38 -5.27
N ARG A 34 -5.81 -3.30 -5.93
CA ARG A 34 -7.00 -4.02 -5.51
C ARG A 34 -6.76 -5.53 -5.50
N SER A 35 -6.16 -6.06 -6.55
CA SER A 35 -5.86 -7.48 -6.63
C SER A 35 -4.93 -7.92 -5.50
N HIS A 36 -3.92 -7.12 -5.19
CA HIS A 36 -3.01 -7.40 -4.09
C HIS A 36 -3.75 -7.43 -2.75
N ALA A 37 -4.58 -6.43 -2.49
CA ALA A 37 -5.32 -6.34 -1.23
C ALA A 37 -6.30 -7.49 -1.06
N LEU A 38 -6.93 -7.93 -2.14
CA LEU A 38 -7.82 -9.10 -2.10
C LEU A 38 -7.03 -10.37 -1.84
N ALA A 39 -5.85 -10.51 -2.45
CA ALA A 39 -5.03 -11.70 -2.28
C ALA A 39 -4.50 -11.83 -0.85
N THR A 40 -4.19 -10.70 -0.20
CA THR A 40 -3.70 -10.70 1.17
C THR A 40 -4.83 -10.65 2.20
N ARG A 41 -6.07 -10.51 1.74
CA ARG A 41 -7.25 -10.39 2.59
C ARG A 41 -7.16 -9.24 3.60
N SER A 42 -6.50 -8.16 3.19
CA SER A 42 -6.45 -6.98 4.03
C SER A 42 -7.78 -6.25 4.10
N ILE A 43 -8.73 -6.63 3.22
CA ILE A 43 -10.11 -6.17 3.29
C ILE A 43 -11.02 -7.29 2.80
N GLU A 44 -12.12 -7.51 3.50
CA GLU A 44 -13.03 -8.62 3.20
C GLU A 44 -14.37 -8.17 2.61
N ASP A 45 -14.75 -6.93 2.85
CA ASP A 45 -16.04 -6.40 2.40
C ASP A 45 -15.91 -5.81 0.98
N GLU A 46 -16.34 -6.57 -0.01
CA GLU A 46 -16.26 -6.12 -1.41
C GLU A 46 -17.21 -4.97 -1.73
N ILE A 47 -18.28 -4.81 -0.95
CA ILE A 47 -19.27 -3.76 -1.22
C ILE A 47 -18.67 -2.37 -1.02
N THR A 48 -17.88 -2.20 0.04
CA THR A 48 -17.27 -0.92 0.34
C THR A 48 -15.79 -0.87 -0.07
N PHE A 49 -15.32 -1.91 -0.73
CA PHE A 49 -13.90 -2.11 -1.03
C PHE A 49 -13.29 -0.92 -1.79
N ASP A 50 -13.90 -0.56 -2.93
CA ASP A 50 -13.31 0.46 -3.79
C ASP A 50 -13.26 1.81 -3.11
N ALA A 51 -14.31 2.19 -2.37
CA ALA A 51 -14.35 3.44 -1.63
C ALA A 51 -13.27 3.46 -0.53
N THR A 52 -13.15 2.36 0.20
CA THR A 52 -12.15 2.22 1.26
C THR A 52 -10.73 2.28 0.68
N LEU A 53 -10.50 1.55 -0.40
CA LEU A 53 -9.20 1.53 -1.08
C LEU A 53 -8.78 2.94 -1.52
N LYS A 54 -9.68 3.65 -2.20
CA LYS A 54 -9.41 5.01 -2.68
C LYS A 54 -9.16 5.96 -1.51
N ALA A 55 -9.92 5.83 -0.43
CA ALA A 55 -9.74 6.67 0.75
C ALA A 55 -8.36 6.46 1.37
N GLN A 56 -7.91 5.22 1.49
CA GLN A 56 -6.60 4.93 2.05
C GLN A 56 -5.46 5.38 1.14
N LEU A 57 -5.61 5.23 -0.17
CA LEU A 57 -4.63 5.75 -1.13
C LEU A 57 -4.52 7.27 -1.04
N LYS A 58 -5.64 7.95 -0.87
CA LYS A 58 -5.65 9.41 -0.71
C LYS A 58 -4.90 9.82 0.56
N ILE A 59 -5.11 9.10 1.67
CA ILE A 59 -4.40 9.35 2.91
C ILE A 59 -2.89 9.19 2.71
N LEU A 60 -2.47 8.13 2.04
CA LEU A 60 -1.06 7.88 1.76
C LEU A 60 -0.45 8.97 0.88
N ALA A 61 -1.21 9.47 -0.10
CA ALA A 61 -0.76 10.57 -0.94
C ALA A 61 -0.64 11.87 -0.15
N GLN A 62 -1.60 12.14 0.73
CA GLN A 62 -1.58 13.32 1.60
C GLN A 62 -0.40 13.27 2.59
N SER A 63 -0.04 12.07 3.03
CA SER A 63 1.12 11.86 3.90
C SER A 63 2.44 11.89 3.14
N LYS A 64 2.39 12.08 1.82
CA LYS A 64 3.56 12.15 0.94
C LYS A 64 4.36 10.86 0.87
N LEU A 65 3.75 9.74 1.21
CA LEU A 65 4.37 8.43 1.07
C LEU A 65 4.17 7.85 -0.33
N VAL A 66 3.15 8.31 -1.05
CA VAL A 66 2.77 7.83 -2.36
C VAL A 66 2.61 9.00 -3.32
N ARG A 67 3.08 8.81 -4.56
CA ARG A 67 2.86 9.75 -5.66
C ARG A 67 1.86 9.15 -6.62
N ILE A 68 0.93 9.97 -7.09
CA ILE A 68 -0.05 9.58 -8.11
C ILE A 68 0.36 10.22 -9.42
N THR A 69 0.58 9.40 -10.46
CA THR A 69 0.97 9.87 -11.78
C THR A 69 0.23 9.03 -12.83
N GLN A 70 -0.52 9.70 -13.70
CA GLN A 70 -1.26 9.03 -14.78
C GLN A 70 -2.13 7.88 -14.28
N ALA A 71 -2.86 8.12 -13.19
CA ALA A 71 -3.74 7.14 -12.55
C ALA A 71 -3.00 5.90 -12.02
N LYS A 72 -1.70 6.01 -11.77
CA LYS A 72 -0.89 4.97 -11.16
C LYS A 72 -0.23 5.50 -9.88
N TYR A 73 0.13 4.58 -9.01
CA TYR A 73 0.62 4.87 -7.68
C TYR A 73 2.03 4.34 -7.52
N LEU A 74 2.90 5.17 -6.95
CA LEU A 74 4.31 4.86 -6.78
C LEU A 74 4.79 5.41 -5.44
N LEU A 75 5.69 4.69 -4.77
CA LEU A 75 6.29 5.19 -3.53
C LEU A 75 7.17 6.40 -3.81
N THR A 76 7.07 7.39 -2.93
CA THR A 76 8.02 8.49 -2.87
C THR A 76 9.27 8.04 -2.11
N ASP A 77 10.28 8.91 -2.01
CA ASP A 77 11.45 8.63 -1.18
C ASP A 77 11.06 8.38 0.27
N ALA A 78 10.12 9.17 0.79
CA ALA A 78 9.60 8.97 2.15
C ALA A 78 8.89 7.63 2.29
N GLY A 79 8.11 7.23 1.28
CA GLY A 79 7.44 5.94 1.26
C GLY A 79 8.41 4.77 1.28
N ARG A 80 9.50 4.88 0.52
CA ARG A 80 10.53 3.83 0.51
C ARG A 80 11.23 3.72 1.86
N ARG A 81 11.54 4.85 2.48
CA ARG A 81 12.15 4.84 3.82
C ARG A 81 11.21 4.22 4.85
N ASP A 82 9.92 4.52 4.74
CA ASP A 82 8.90 3.91 5.61
C ASP A 82 8.94 2.39 5.50
N ARG A 83 8.99 1.86 4.28
CA ARG A 83 9.02 0.42 4.07
C ARG A 83 10.33 -0.22 4.51
N GLN A 84 11.45 0.47 4.35
CA GLN A 84 12.73 0.00 4.86
C GLN A 84 12.70 -0.15 6.37
N GLN A 85 12.12 0.81 7.08
CA GLN A 85 11.96 0.71 8.53
C GLN A 85 11.04 -0.44 8.91
N ALA A 86 9.92 -0.60 8.21
CA ALA A 86 9.01 -1.70 8.45
C ALA A 86 9.70 -3.05 8.28
N ALA A 87 10.54 -3.18 7.25
CA ALA A 87 11.29 -4.42 7.03
C ALA A 87 12.24 -4.73 8.18
N ARG A 88 12.86 -3.71 8.76
CA ARG A 88 13.74 -3.90 9.92
C ARG A 88 13.00 -4.41 11.14
N PHE A 89 11.77 -3.92 11.35
CA PHE A 89 10.95 -4.36 12.49
C PHE A 89 10.29 -5.71 12.26
N LEU A 90 9.90 -6.00 11.01
CA LEU A 90 9.16 -7.21 10.68
C LEU A 90 10.06 -8.36 10.20
N GLY A 91 11.36 -8.11 10.16
CA GLY A 91 12.33 -9.13 9.75
C GLY A 91 12.35 -9.33 8.24
N SER A 92 12.79 -10.52 7.82
CA SER A 92 13.01 -10.86 6.42
C SER A 92 11.73 -11.02 5.59
N ARG A 93 10.57 -10.78 6.18
CA ARG A 93 9.29 -10.91 5.49
C ARG A 93 9.20 -10.00 4.26
N TYR A 94 9.82 -8.83 4.33
CA TYR A 94 9.79 -7.85 3.26
C TYR A 94 11.21 -7.58 2.78
N ASN A 95 11.61 -8.30 1.74
CA ASN A 95 12.90 -8.07 1.13
C ASN A 95 12.88 -6.77 0.33
N PRO A 96 13.89 -5.89 0.48
CA PRO A 96 13.93 -4.66 -0.30
C PRO A 96 14.14 -4.97 -1.79
N PRO A 97 13.60 -4.12 -2.70
CA PRO A 97 13.91 -4.26 -4.12
C PRO A 97 15.40 -4.06 -4.38
N PRO A 98 15.96 -4.66 -5.45
CA PRO A 98 17.39 -4.57 -5.73
C PRO A 98 17.93 -3.15 -5.84
N GLU A 99 17.16 -2.22 -6.38
CA GLU A 99 17.60 -0.84 -6.56
C GLU A 99 17.62 -0.06 -5.25
N ALA A 100 17.13 -0.64 -4.18
CA ALA A 100 17.26 -0.04 -2.86
C ALA A 100 18.62 -0.34 -2.23
N ALA A 101 19.36 -1.19 -2.85
CA ALA A 101 20.70 -1.55 -2.38
C ALA A 101 21.70 -0.44 -2.70
#